data_0e181ae47a9bfbb0ba1a53d2df8d1b4a
#
_entry.id   0e181ae47a9bfbb0ba1a53d2df8d1b4a
#
_cell.length_a   1.000
_cell.length_b   1.000
_cell.length_c   1.000
_cell.angle_alpha   90.00
_cell.angle_beta   90.00
_cell.angle_gamma   90.00
#
_symmetry.space_group_name_H-M   'P 1'
#
loop_
_entity.id
_entity.type
_entity.pdbx_description
1 polymer ?
#
loop_
_entity_poly.entity_id
_entity_poly.type
_entity_poly.pdbx_seq_one_letter_code
_entity_poly.pdbx_strand_id
1 'polypeptide(L)'
;MTLDNKQSGRVVDELREGIRAGSRISLIAAGFSIYAYAALQEKLDTVDAFRLLLCGVGADVVQRAAQQLVGAREEIGLRQRLDQAAIARDCAAWLREKADVRALPMPAPHILNIEQADEDASESISGSVDFTAARLGLVPSAMPDYNNCSYGAQATQGARQFFASLWDSPQQVQDVKAQMLAALDVLARDQSPELIYLSTLYHVFEDELSGLTDETIVKTRTGFRDTRIWNKLFPFQKDGVLGAIDKIEKYGGCIIADSVGLGKTFEALAVIKYYELRNDRVLVLCPKKLRENWTIYTQNDRRNELAADRFNYDVLNHTDLSREGGTSGDINLATVE
;
A
#
# COMPACT_ATOMS: atom_id res chain seq x y z
N MET A 1 11.61 -29.32 0.47
CA MET A 1 11.97 -27.98 0.99
C MET A 1 10.69 -27.20 1.23
N THR A 2 10.67 -26.30 2.21
CA THR A 2 9.50 -25.46 2.49
C THR A 2 9.83 -23.99 2.28
N LEU A 3 8.88 -23.21 1.75
CA LEU A 3 8.99 -21.77 1.51
C LEU A 3 7.87 -21.03 2.24
N ASP A 4 8.20 -19.92 2.91
CA ASP A 4 7.24 -19.09 3.67
C ASP A 4 7.20 -17.61 3.22
N ASN A 5 7.90 -17.31 2.13
CA ASN A 5 8.09 -15.95 1.61
C ASN A 5 8.75 -14.97 2.61
N LYS A 6 9.40 -15.48 3.66
CA LYS A 6 10.07 -14.70 4.72
C LYS A 6 11.45 -15.26 5.03
N GLN A 7 11.54 -16.19 5.99
CA GLN A 7 12.81 -16.71 6.49
C GLN A 7 13.28 -17.94 5.73
N SER A 8 12.34 -18.79 5.26
CA SER A 8 12.66 -20.08 4.61
C SER A 8 12.80 -19.96 3.08
N GLY A 9 12.85 -18.74 2.54
CA GLY A 9 12.97 -18.48 1.11
C GLY A 9 11.66 -18.00 0.47
N ARG A 10 11.80 -17.36 -0.70
CA ARG A 10 10.66 -16.82 -1.45
C ARG A 10 10.37 -17.70 -2.66
N VAL A 11 9.08 -17.84 -2.98
CA VAL A 11 8.63 -18.59 -4.17
C VAL A 11 9.21 -18.00 -5.46
N VAL A 12 9.31 -16.69 -5.59
CA VAL A 12 9.87 -16.03 -6.78
C VAL A 12 11.33 -16.41 -7.04
N ASP A 13 12.13 -16.59 -5.98
CA ASP A 13 13.54 -16.94 -6.13
C ASP A 13 13.69 -18.40 -6.60
N GLU A 14 12.88 -19.31 -6.03
CA GLU A 14 12.81 -20.70 -6.49
C GLU A 14 12.38 -20.79 -7.96
N LEU A 15 11.37 -20.02 -8.37
CA LEU A 15 10.95 -19.98 -9.77
C LEU A 15 12.04 -19.45 -10.71
N ARG A 16 12.81 -18.47 -10.29
CA ARG A 16 13.93 -17.94 -11.09
C ARG A 16 15.05 -18.96 -11.29
N GLU A 17 15.26 -19.82 -10.32
CA GLU A 17 16.27 -20.89 -10.40
C GLU A 17 15.75 -22.10 -11.18
N GLY A 18 14.50 -22.49 -10.94
CA GLY A 18 13.88 -23.67 -11.52
C GLY A 18 13.48 -23.49 -12.99
N ILE A 19 13.02 -22.30 -13.41
CA ILE A 19 12.62 -22.06 -14.80
C ILE A 19 13.85 -21.93 -15.70
N ARG A 20 13.95 -22.83 -16.69
CA ARG A 20 15.00 -22.88 -17.71
C ARG A 20 14.39 -22.75 -19.11
N ALA A 21 15.23 -22.49 -20.10
CA ALA A 21 14.78 -22.47 -21.50
C ALA A 21 14.17 -23.82 -21.89
N GLY A 22 12.99 -23.80 -22.51
CA GLY A 22 12.25 -25.00 -22.89
C GLY A 22 11.40 -25.62 -21.76
N SER A 23 11.37 -25.03 -20.55
CA SER A 23 10.47 -25.48 -19.48
C SER A 23 9.02 -25.40 -19.90
N ARG A 24 8.19 -26.31 -19.39
CA ARG A 24 6.72 -26.26 -19.50
C ARG A 24 6.14 -26.04 -18.11
N ILE A 25 5.38 -24.97 -17.95
CA ILE A 25 4.79 -24.60 -16.66
C ILE A 25 3.30 -24.92 -16.66
N SER A 26 2.84 -25.55 -15.58
CA SER A 26 1.40 -25.75 -15.33
C SER A 26 1.04 -25.31 -13.92
N LEU A 27 0.00 -24.49 -13.79
CA LEU A 27 -0.36 -23.83 -12.55
C LEU A 27 -1.86 -23.90 -12.27
N ILE A 28 -2.23 -24.31 -11.07
CA ILE A 28 -3.58 -24.15 -10.50
C ILE A 28 -3.48 -23.00 -9.49
N ALA A 29 -4.22 -21.92 -9.73
CA ALA A 29 -4.16 -20.71 -8.94
C ALA A 29 -5.53 -20.03 -8.83
N ALA A 30 -5.75 -19.23 -7.81
CA ALA A 30 -6.95 -18.40 -7.69
C ALA A 30 -6.82 -17.06 -8.40
N GLY A 31 -5.58 -16.58 -8.61
CA GLY A 31 -5.30 -15.27 -9.20
C GLY A 31 -4.10 -15.25 -10.15
N PHE A 32 -4.04 -14.17 -10.92
CA PHE A 32 -2.94 -13.85 -11.82
C PHE A 32 -2.72 -12.34 -11.79
N SER A 33 -1.47 -11.91 -11.58
CA SER A 33 -1.10 -10.50 -11.54
C SER A 33 -0.07 -10.18 -12.61
N ILE A 34 -0.23 -9.05 -13.30
CA ILE A 34 0.75 -8.56 -14.28
C ILE A 34 2.11 -8.27 -13.63
N TYR A 35 2.14 -7.97 -12.33
CA TYR A 35 3.38 -7.71 -11.59
C TYR A 35 4.13 -9.01 -11.28
N ALA A 36 3.42 -10.12 -11.05
CA ALA A 36 4.03 -11.44 -10.96
C ALA A 36 4.67 -11.84 -12.30
N TYR A 37 3.97 -11.59 -13.41
CA TYR A 37 4.52 -11.76 -14.75
C TYR A 37 5.77 -10.91 -14.94
N ALA A 38 5.72 -9.60 -14.69
CA ALA A 38 6.85 -8.69 -14.89
C ALA A 38 8.10 -9.11 -14.09
N ALA A 39 7.92 -9.63 -12.87
CA ALA A 39 9.02 -10.09 -12.03
C ALA A 39 9.73 -11.37 -12.55
N LEU A 40 9.04 -12.12 -13.41
CA LEU A 40 9.51 -13.38 -13.99
C LEU A 40 9.64 -13.32 -15.52
N GLN A 41 9.42 -12.17 -16.15
CA GLN A 41 9.33 -12.00 -17.61
C GLN A 41 10.51 -12.63 -18.34
N GLU A 42 11.74 -12.32 -17.95
CA GLU A 42 12.95 -12.85 -18.58
C GLU A 42 12.98 -14.39 -18.63
N LYS A 43 12.44 -15.03 -17.60
CA LYS A 43 12.35 -16.49 -17.52
C LYS A 43 11.16 -17.02 -18.31
N LEU A 44 10.01 -16.37 -18.19
CA LEU A 44 8.78 -16.77 -18.86
C LEU A 44 8.87 -16.65 -20.41
N ASP A 45 9.67 -15.73 -20.91
CA ASP A 45 9.94 -15.60 -22.36
C ASP A 45 10.68 -16.83 -22.92
N THR A 46 11.40 -17.58 -22.07
CA THR A 46 12.17 -18.74 -22.47
C THR A 46 11.41 -20.07 -22.39
N VAL A 47 10.20 -20.10 -21.83
CA VAL A 47 9.40 -21.31 -21.67
C VAL A 47 8.75 -21.75 -23.00
N ASP A 48 8.53 -23.03 -23.16
CA ASP A 48 7.82 -23.58 -24.32
C ASP A 48 6.31 -23.44 -24.19
N ALA A 49 5.78 -23.58 -22.98
CA ALA A 49 4.35 -23.48 -22.71
C ALA A 49 4.06 -23.08 -21.27
N PHE A 50 2.98 -22.31 -21.09
CA PHE A 50 2.43 -21.95 -19.79
C PHE A 50 0.93 -22.28 -19.76
N ARG A 51 0.51 -23.15 -18.83
CA ARG A 51 -0.89 -23.55 -18.65
C ARG A 51 -1.40 -23.05 -17.31
N LEU A 52 -2.40 -22.18 -17.34
CA LEU A 52 -3.01 -21.61 -16.14
C LEU A 52 -4.45 -22.13 -15.96
N LEU A 53 -4.70 -22.78 -14.85
CA LEU A 53 -6.04 -23.17 -14.42
C LEU A 53 -6.48 -22.28 -13.28
N LEU A 54 -7.32 -21.28 -13.57
CA LEU A 54 -7.90 -20.40 -12.58
C LEU A 54 -9.01 -21.10 -11.82
N CYS A 55 -8.84 -21.28 -10.50
CA CYS A 55 -9.83 -21.96 -9.66
C CYS A 55 -10.56 -20.99 -8.71
N GLY A 56 -11.80 -21.31 -8.34
CA GLY A 56 -12.55 -20.52 -7.37
C GLY A 56 -14.04 -20.84 -7.35
N VAL A 57 -14.78 -20.28 -6.39
CA VAL A 57 -16.21 -20.56 -6.20
C VAL A 57 -17.06 -19.76 -7.19
N GLY A 58 -17.88 -20.48 -8.00
CA GLY A 58 -18.93 -19.92 -8.84
C GLY A 58 -18.49 -19.44 -10.24
N ALA A 59 -19.45 -18.94 -11.02
CA ALA A 59 -19.25 -18.53 -12.41
C ALA A 59 -18.36 -17.27 -12.59
N ASP A 60 -18.10 -16.52 -11.53
CA ASP A 60 -17.39 -15.24 -11.58
C ASP A 60 -15.85 -15.37 -11.43
N VAL A 61 -15.30 -16.59 -11.59
CA VAL A 61 -13.85 -16.85 -11.47
C VAL A 61 -13.07 -15.92 -12.38
N VAL A 62 -13.53 -15.76 -13.64
CA VAL A 62 -12.87 -14.92 -14.64
C VAL A 62 -12.93 -13.45 -14.27
N GLN A 63 -14.07 -12.96 -13.78
CA GLN A 63 -14.22 -11.57 -13.39
C GLN A 63 -13.36 -11.23 -12.18
N ARG A 64 -13.25 -12.15 -11.21
CA ARG A 64 -12.33 -12.01 -10.07
C ARG A 64 -10.87 -12.03 -10.50
N ALA A 65 -10.51 -12.97 -11.38
CA ALA A 65 -9.15 -13.01 -11.93
C ALA A 65 -8.83 -11.73 -12.71
N ALA A 66 -9.77 -11.21 -13.50
CA ALA A 66 -9.60 -9.92 -14.17
C ALA A 66 -9.40 -8.74 -13.21
N GLN A 67 -10.10 -8.73 -12.07
CA GLN A 67 -9.90 -7.73 -11.02
C GLN A 67 -8.53 -7.87 -10.32
N GLN A 68 -8.02 -9.10 -10.25
CA GLN A 68 -6.71 -9.39 -9.64
C GLN A 68 -5.52 -9.19 -10.60
N LEU A 69 -5.76 -8.95 -11.90
CA LEU A 69 -4.68 -8.65 -12.85
C LEU A 69 -3.81 -7.47 -12.41
N VAL A 70 -4.38 -6.46 -11.81
CA VAL A 70 -3.69 -5.31 -11.22
C VAL A 70 -3.28 -5.53 -9.76
N GLY A 71 -3.27 -6.75 -9.31
CA GLY A 71 -2.89 -7.14 -7.96
C GLY A 71 -4.00 -7.06 -6.93
N ALA A 72 -3.82 -7.79 -5.84
CA ALA A 72 -4.67 -7.78 -4.67
C ALA A 72 -4.52 -6.47 -3.86
N ARG A 73 -5.19 -6.39 -2.72
CA ARG A 73 -5.11 -5.20 -1.84
C ARG A 73 -3.71 -4.93 -1.32
N GLU A 74 -2.94 -5.98 -1.10
CA GLU A 74 -1.53 -5.92 -0.68
C GLU A 74 -0.59 -5.34 -1.75
N GLU A 75 -1.04 -5.31 -3.01
CA GLU A 75 -0.27 -4.84 -4.17
C GLU A 75 -0.65 -3.39 -4.57
N ILE A 76 -1.30 -2.62 -3.67
CA ILE A 76 -1.77 -1.25 -3.97
C ILE A 76 -0.61 -0.36 -4.43
N GLY A 77 0.57 -0.44 -3.82
CA GLY A 77 1.75 0.30 -4.24
C GLY A 77 2.17 0.00 -5.68
N LEU A 78 2.03 -1.26 -6.11
CA LEU A 78 2.33 -1.66 -7.49
C LEU A 78 1.30 -1.12 -8.50
N ARG A 79 0.05 -0.96 -8.10
CA ARG A 79 -1.01 -0.39 -8.97
C ARG A 79 -0.75 1.05 -9.40
N GLN A 80 0.07 1.77 -8.66
CA GLN A 80 0.41 3.17 -8.93
C GLN A 80 1.63 3.31 -9.87
N ARG A 81 2.19 2.20 -10.36
CA ARG A 81 3.32 2.25 -11.28
C ARG A 81 2.94 2.87 -12.61
N LEU A 82 3.75 3.81 -13.07
CA LEU A 82 3.56 4.50 -14.35
C LEU A 82 3.74 3.58 -15.56
N ASP A 83 4.43 2.44 -15.38
CA ASP A 83 4.68 1.42 -16.40
C ASP A 83 3.58 0.34 -16.51
N GLN A 84 2.51 0.42 -15.72
CA GLN A 84 1.43 -0.57 -15.69
C GLN A 84 0.88 -0.89 -17.09
N ALA A 85 0.63 0.12 -17.91
CA ALA A 85 0.11 -0.07 -19.27
C ALA A 85 1.13 -0.79 -20.18
N ALA A 86 2.43 -0.53 -20.00
CA ALA A 86 3.49 -1.22 -20.73
C ALA A 86 3.56 -2.69 -20.30
N ILE A 87 3.58 -2.95 -18.99
CA ILE A 87 3.58 -4.32 -18.43
C ILE A 87 2.35 -5.10 -18.91
N ALA A 88 1.16 -4.47 -18.93
CA ALA A 88 -0.06 -5.12 -19.39
C ALA A 88 0.01 -5.47 -20.90
N ARG A 89 0.61 -4.62 -21.75
CA ARG A 89 0.83 -4.89 -23.17
C ARG A 89 1.78 -6.08 -23.38
N ASP A 90 2.91 -6.08 -22.68
CA ASP A 90 3.91 -7.14 -22.78
C ASP A 90 3.33 -8.48 -22.27
N CYS A 91 2.62 -8.45 -21.16
CA CYS A 91 1.91 -9.60 -20.60
C CYS A 91 0.86 -10.13 -21.58
N ALA A 92 0.06 -9.26 -22.22
CA ALA A 92 -0.93 -9.67 -23.22
C ALA A 92 -0.29 -10.30 -24.46
N ALA A 93 0.85 -9.75 -24.93
CA ALA A 93 1.59 -10.31 -26.06
C ALA A 93 2.13 -11.71 -25.74
N TRP A 94 2.79 -11.84 -24.60
CA TRP A 94 3.30 -13.12 -24.08
C TRP A 94 2.18 -14.15 -23.89
N LEU A 95 1.07 -13.75 -23.30
CA LEU A 95 -0.07 -14.63 -23.01
C LEU A 95 -0.70 -15.15 -24.33
N ARG A 96 -0.74 -14.33 -25.37
CA ARG A 96 -1.24 -14.78 -26.71
C ARG A 96 -0.36 -15.87 -27.30
N GLU A 97 0.94 -15.76 -27.12
CA GLU A 97 1.93 -16.67 -27.75
C GLU A 97 2.18 -17.94 -26.92
N LYS A 98 2.40 -17.79 -25.59
CA LYS A 98 2.95 -18.85 -24.75
C LYS A 98 1.95 -19.51 -23.80
N ALA A 99 0.83 -18.85 -23.50
CA ALA A 99 -0.05 -19.30 -22.43
C ALA A 99 -1.40 -19.85 -22.94
N ASP A 100 -1.89 -20.89 -22.28
CA ASP A 100 -3.28 -21.34 -22.32
C ASP A 100 -3.92 -21.11 -20.95
N VAL A 101 -5.14 -20.53 -20.93
CA VAL A 101 -5.83 -20.17 -19.69
C VAL A 101 -7.21 -20.78 -19.67
N ARG A 102 -7.49 -21.59 -18.63
CA ARG A 102 -8.80 -22.18 -18.37
C ARG A 102 -9.29 -21.79 -16.99
N ALA A 103 -10.60 -21.81 -16.78
CA ALA A 103 -11.24 -21.59 -15.50
C ALA A 103 -11.91 -22.87 -15.00
N LEU A 104 -11.75 -23.14 -13.71
CA LEU A 104 -12.40 -24.21 -12.95
C LEU A 104 -13.31 -23.55 -11.91
N PRO A 105 -14.67 -23.61 -12.05
CA PRO A 105 -15.60 -22.90 -11.16
C PRO A 105 -15.79 -23.60 -9.80
N MET A 106 -14.72 -24.21 -9.28
CA MET A 106 -14.66 -24.84 -7.96
C MET A 106 -13.29 -24.62 -7.33
N PRO A 107 -13.19 -24.65 -5.98
CA PRO A 107 -11.90 -24.59 -5.30
C PRO A 107 -11.06 -25.81 -5.63
N ALA A 108 -9.75 -25.59 -5.82
CA ALA A 108 -8.79 -26.66 -5.99
C ALA A 108 -7.50 -26.34 -5.20
N PRO A 109 -6.69 -27.33 -4.81
CA PRO A 109 -5.37 -27.11 -4.26
C PRO A 109 -4.49 -26.31 -5.23
N HIS A 110 -3.78 -25.31 -4.74
CA HIS A 110 -2.85 -24.55 -5.56
C HIS A 110 -1.56 -25.35 -5.77
N ILE A 111 -1.19 -25.51 -7.02
CA ILE A 111 -0.01 -26.28 -7.43
C ILE A 111 0.63 -25.59 -8.61
N LEU A 112 1.95 -25.42 -8.57
CA LEU A 112 2.77 -24.95 -9.68
C LEU A 112 3.76 -26.04 -10.03
N ASN A 113 3.74 -26.53 -11.28
CA ASN A 113 4.68 -27.51 -11.79
C ASN A 113 5.58 -26.85 -12.83
N ILE A 114 6.89 -27.15 -12.77
CA ILE A 114 7.89 -26.80 -13.76
C ILE A 114 8.42 -28.12 -14.33
N GLU A 115 8.02 -28.43 -15.55
CA GLU A 115 8.43 -29.62 -16.25
C GLU A 115 9.63 -29.30 -17.13
N GLN A 116 10.69 -30.11 -17.02
CA GLN A 116 11.90 -29.98 -17.78
C GLN A 116 12.02 -31.14 -18.82
N ALA A 117 12.84 -30.95 -19.83
CA ALA A 117 13.17 -32.06 -20.78
C ALA A 117 13.81 -33.24 -20.06
N ASP A 118 14.66 -32.96 -19.07
CA ASP A 118 15.12 -33.93 -18.08
C ASP A 118 14.09 -33.96 -16.93
N GLU A 119 13.34 -35.05 -16.85
CA GLU A 119 12.29 -35.20 -15.85
C GLU A 119 12.80 -35.14 -14.40
N ASP A 120 14.06 -35.55 -14.16
CA ASP A 120 14.68 -35.48 -12.85
C ASP A 120 15.02 -34.06 -12.41
N ALA A 121 15.02 -33.10 -13.34
CA ALA A 121 15.15 -31.68 -13.08
C ALA A 121 13.79 -30.98 -12.92
N SER A 122 12.66 -31.72 -12.96
CA SER A 122 11.32 -31.17 -12.79
C SER A 122 11.03 -30.83 -11.34
N GLU A 123 10.24 -29.79 -11.13
CA GLU A 123 9.89 -29.26 -9.80
C GLU A 123 8.38 -29.07 -9.65
N SER A 124 7.90 -29.14 -8.41
CA SER A 124 6.50 -28.85 -8.07
C SER A 124 6.42 -28.14 -6.75
N ILE A 125 5.69 -27.02 -6.72
CA ILE A 125 5.41 -26.23 -5.53
C ILE A 125 3.91 -26.36 -5.24
N SER A 126 3.57 -26.74 -4.01
CA SER A 126 2.17 -26.89 -3.57
C SER A 126 1.92 -26.21 -2.23
N GLY A 127 0.74 -25.62 -2.05
CA GLY A 127 0.37 -24.95 -0.80
C GLY A 127 -0.38 -23.64 -1.00
N SER A 128 0.18 -22.54 -0.51
CA SER A 128 -0.37 -21.19 -0.68
C SER A 128 0.10 -20.49 -1.96
N VAL A 129 0.86 -21.18 -2.82
CA VAL A 129 1.37 -20.62 -4.09
C VAL A 129 0.24 -20.11 -4.97
N ASP A 130 0.40 -18.91 -5.52
CA ASP A 130 -0.51 -18.28 -6.47
C ASP A 130 0.29 -17.35 -7.38
N PHE A 131 -0.20 -17.02 -8.56
CA PHE A 131 0.54 -16.17 -9.49
C PHE A 131 0.24 -14.69 -9.25
N THR A 132 0.44 -14.26 -8.00
CA THR A 132 0.30 -12.87 -7.55
C THR A 132 1.58 -12.39 -6.89
N ALA A 133 1.86 -11.09 -6.91
CA ALA A 133 3.10 -10.55 -6.35
C ALA A 133 3.24 -10.85 -4.85
N ALA A 134 2.14 -10.83 -4.09
CA ALA A 134 2.14 -11.16 -2.68
C ALA A 134 2.49 -12.64 -2.43
N ARG A 135 1.88 -13.58 -3.18
CA ARG A 135 2.09 -15.03 -3.02
C ARG A 135 3.42 -15.52 -3.59
N LEU A 136 4.03 -14.77 -4.49
CA LEU A 136 5.40 -15.01 -4.93
C LEU A 136 6.46 -14.43 -3.98
N GLY A 137 6.06 -13.64 -2.97
CA GLY A 137 6.97 -13.02 -2.01
C GLY A 137 7.65 -11.74 -2.52
N LEU A 138 7.06 -11.06 -3.53
CA LEU A 138 7.55 -9.79 -4.06
C LEU A 138 7.14 -8.60 -3.18
N VAL A 139 5.99 -8.72 -2.52
CA VAL A 139 5.47 -7.76 -1.54
C VAL A 139 5.00 -8.52 -0.30
N PRO A 140 4.93 -7.88 0.87
CA PRO A 140 4.41 -8.51 2.09
C PRO A 140 2.98 -9.01 1.91
N SER A 141 2.70 -10.23 2.35
CA SER A 141 1.35 -10.80 2.39
C SER A 141 0.75 -10.65 3.78
N ALA A 142 -0.53 -10.27 3.86
CA ALA A 142 -1.30 -10.22 5.11
C ALA A 142 -1.58 -11.62 5.68
N MET A 143 -1.57 -12.66 4.83
CA MET A 143 -1.79 -14.04 5.24
C MET A 143 -0.48 -14.82 5.29
N PRO A 144 -0.33 -15.76 6.25
CA PRO A 144 0.84 -16.60 6.29
C PRO A 144 0.93 -17.47 5.05
N ASP A 145 2.15 -17.61 4.52
CA ASP A 145 2.46 -18.48 3.39
C ASP A 145 3.09 -19.78 3.90
N TYR A 146 2.70 -20.88 3.27
CA TYR A 146 3.32 -22.19 3.46
C TYR A 146 3.30 -22.95 2.15
N ASN A 147 4.46 -23.21 1.60
CA ASN A 147 4.63 -23.93 0.35
C ASN A 147 5.61 -25.07 0.54
N ASN A 148 5.31 -26.20 -0.09
CA ASN A 148 6.16 -27.38 -0.11
C ASN A 148 6.70 -27.59 -1.52
N CYS A 149 8.02 -27.67 -1.67
CA CYS A 149 8.72 -27.93 -2.92
C CYS A 149 9.13 -29.40 -3.00
N SER A 150 8.85 -30.02 -4.14
CA SER A 150 9.20 -31.38 -4.50
C SER A 150 10.04 -31.36 -5.78
N TYR A 151 11.08 -32.16 -5.84
CA TYR A 151 12.03 -32.20 -6.96
C TYR A 151 12.17 -33.60 -7.50
N GLY A 152 12.38 -33.72 -8.82
CA GLY A 152 12.61 -34.95 -9.53
C GLY A 152 11.33 -35.61 -10.04
N ALA A 153 11.50 -36.50 -11.01
CA ALA A 153 10.42 -37.17 -11.76
C ALA A 153 9.37 -37.82 -10.84
N GLN A 154 9.84 -38.63 -9.89
CA GLN A 154 8.96 -39.42 -9.01
C GLN A 154 8.19 -38.51 -8.02
N ALA A 155 8.85 -37.53 -7.42
CA ALA A 155 8.23 -36.67 -6.41
C ALA A 155 7.21 -35.68 -7.02
N THR A 156 7.38 -35.29 -8.29
CA THR A 156 6.50 -34.36 -9.00
C THR A 156 5.37 -35.04 -9.76
N GLN A 157 5.44 -36.36 -9.96
CA GLN A 157 4.51 -37.14 -10.78
C GLN A 157 3.04 -36.95 -10.33
N GLY A 158 2.79 -37.04 -9.03
CA GLY A 158 1.42 -36.92 -8.49
C GLY A 158 0.82 -35.53 -8.76
N ALA A 159 1.59 -34.47 -8.59
CA ALA A 159 1.16 -33.09 -8.84
C ALA A 159 0.88 -32.84 -10.33
N ARG A 160 1.74 -33.34 -11.22
CA ARG A 160 1.55 -33.28 -12.69
C ARG A 160 0.31 -34.03 -13.14
N GLN A 161 0.11 -35.26 -12.64
CA GLN A 161 -1.07 -36.07 -12.96
C GLN A 161 -2.37 -35.43 -12.45
N PHE A 162 -2.35 -34.84 -11.25
CA PHE A 162 -3.49 -34.13 -10.71
C PHE A 162 -3.85 -32.92 -11.59
N PHE A 163 -2.89 -32.10 -11.99
CA PHE A 163 -3.11 -31.00 -12.92
C PHE A 163 -3.74 -31.50 -14.23
N ALA A 164 -3.14 -32.52 -14.85
CA ALA A 164 -3.61 -33.08 -16.11
C ALA A 164 -5.05 -33.61 -16.00
N SER A 165 -5.40 -34.27 -14.91
CA SER A 165 -6.76 -34.80 -14.68
C SER A 165 -7.84 -33.72 -14.65
N LEU A 166 -7.51 -32.53 -14.13
CA LEU A 166 -8.42 -31.37 -14.13
C LEU A 166 -8.40 -30.66 -15.49
N TRP A 167 -7.22 -30.44 -16.04
CA TRP A 167 -7.03 -29.74 -17.30
C TRP A 167 -7.73 -30.39 -18.48
N ASP A 168 -7.67 -31.72 -18.54
CA ASP A 168 -8.26 -32.50 -19.64
C ASP A 168 -9.75 -32.87 -19.42
N SER A 169 -10.42 -32.27 -18.41
CA SER A 169 -11.82 -32.48 -18.10
C SER A 169 -12.72 -31.41 -18.75
N PRO A 170 -13.23 -31.62 -20.00
CA PRO A 170 -13.94 -30.58 -20.74
C PRO A 170 -15.30 -30.21 -20.12
N GLN A 171 -15.81 -31.03 -19.20
CA GLN A 171 -17.07 -30.77 -18.49
C GLN A 171 -16.89 -29.84 -17.29
N GLN A 172 -15.67 -29.70 -16.79
CA GLN A 172 -15.37 -28.95 -15.57
C GLN A 172 -14.62 -27.63 -15.84
N VAL A 173 -13.92 -27.54 -16.96
CA VAL A 173 -13.09 -26.38 -17.28
C VAL A 173 -13.59 -25.65 -18.52
N GLN A 174 -13.43 -24.33 -18.52
CA GLN A 174 -13.79 -23.44 -19.63
C GLN A 174 -12.55 -22.69 -20.11
N ASP A 175 -12.38 -22.56 -21.43
CA ASP A 175 -11.36 -21.66 -21.97
C ASP A 175 -11.76 -20.21 -21.69
N VAL A 176 -10.87 -19.47 -21.05
CA VAL A 176 -11.08 -18.07 -20.65
C VAL A 176 -9.95 -17.14 -21.11
N LYS A 177 -9.08 -17.64 -22.01
CA LYS A 177 -7.95 -16.86 -22.53
C LYS A 177 -8.42 -15.57 -23.18
N ALA A 178 -9.50 -15.61 -23.96
CA ALA A 178 -10.04 -14.43 -24.65
C ALA A 178 -10.53 -13.36 -23.66
N GLN A 179 -11.22 -13.76 -22.58
CA GLN A 179 -11.69 -12.84 -21.55
C GLN A 179 -10.53 -12.20 -20.78
N MET A 180 -9.49 -12.98 -20.48
CA MET A 180 -8.30 -12.48 -19.79
C MET A 180 -7.52 -11.47 -20.69
N LEU A 181 -7.39 -11.77 -21.97
CA LEU A 181 -6.79 -10.84 -22.94
C LEU A 181 -7.59 -9.54 -23.06
N ALA A 182 -8.92 -9.63 -23.10
CA ALA A 182 -9.77 -8.44 -23.14
C ALA A 182 -9.57 -7.54 -21.89
N ALA A 183 -9.42 -8.14 -20.70
CA ALA A 183 -9.15 -7.41 -19.48
C ALA A 183 -7.75 -6.76 -19.51
N LEU A 184 -6.72 -7.45 -20.01
CA LEU A 184 -5.38 -6.89 -20.20
C LEU A 184 -5.36 -5.75 -21.23
N ASP A 185 -6.12 -5.87 -22.32
CA ASP A 185 -6.22 -4.82 -23.33
C ASP A 185 -6.87 -3.53 -22.78
N VAL A 186 -7.78 -3.65 -21.79
CA VAL A 186 -8.31 -2.48 -21.07
C VAL A 186 -7.21 -1.80 -20.22
N LEU A 187 -6.38 -2.58 -19.56
CA LEU A 187 -5.27 -2.05 -18.73
C LEU A 187 -4.13 -1.49 -19.58
N ALA A 188 -3.94 -2.03 -20.78
CA ALA A 188 -2.90 -1.63 -21.71
C ALA A 188 -3.19 -0.30 -22.44
N ARG A 189 -4.42 0.23 -22.34
CA ARG A 189 -4.78 1.52 -22.91
C ARG A 189 -4.02 2.64 -22.22
N ASP A 190 -3.69 3.67 -22.98
CA ASP A 190 -2.98 4.83 -22.43
C ASP A 190 -3.76 5.43 -21.27
N GLN A 191 -3.05 5.64 -20.18
CA GLN A 191 -3.62 6.23 -18.97
C GLN A 191 -4.01 7.68 -19.24
N SER A 192 -5.15 8.12 -18.73
CA SER A 192 -5.55 9.52 -18.83
C SER A 192 -4.51 10.42 -18.13
N PRO A 193 -4.32 11.69 -18.58
CA PRO A 193 -3.46 12.64 -17.90
C PRO A 193 -3.78 12.79 -16.41
N GLU A 194 -5.05 12.65 -16.04
CA GLU A 194 -5.53 12.69 -14.66
C GLU A 194 -4.98 11.50 -13.84
N LEU A 195 -5.00 10.30 -14.40
CA LEU A 195 -4.46 9.11 -13.72
C LEU A 195 -2.94 9.21 -13.54
N ILE A 196 -2.22 9.73 -14.55
CA ILE A 196 -0.78 10.00 -14.47
C ILE A 196 -0.51 11.02 -13.35
N TYR A 197 -1.30 12.08 -13.28
CA TYR A 197 -1.19 13.10 -12.23
C TYR A 197 -1.42 12.50 -10.84
N LEU A 198 -2.51 11.74 -10.65
CA LEU A 198 -2.81 11.09 -9.36
C LEU A 198 -1.74 10.07 -8.96
N SER A 199 -1.24 9.27 -9.92
CA SER A 199 -0.15 8.33 -9.66
C SER A 199 1.16 9.04 -9.27
N THR A 200 1.45 10.17 -9.90
CA THR A 200 2.62 11.00 -9.56
C THR A 200 2.48 11.57 -8.14
N LEU A 201 1.30 12.10 -7.79
CA LEU A 201 1.03 12.55 -6.43
C LEU A 201 1.18 11.43 -5.41
N TYR A 202 0.65 10.24 -5.71
CA TYR A 202 0.80 9.09 -4.83
C TYR A 202 2.28 8.78 -4.55
N HIS A 203 3.14 8.70 -5.58
CA HIS A 203 4.56 8.44 -5.39
C HIS A 203 5.30 9.55 -4.64
N VAL A 204 4.92 10.80 -4.84
CA VAL A 204 5.49 11.93 -4.08
C VAL A 204 5.17 11.83 -2.58
N PHE A 205 3.99 11.31 -2.25
CA PHE A 205 3.49 11.23 -0.88
C PHE A 205 3.43 9.79 -0.32
N GLU A 206 4.01 8.80 -1.00
CA GLU A 206 3.94 7.38 -0.60
C GLU A 206 4.51 7.14 0.81
N ASP A 207 5.63 7.75 1.13
CA ASP A 207 6.25 7.67 2.46
C ASP A 207 5.36 8.26 3.55
N GLU A 208 4.61 9.30 3.22
CA GLU A 208 3.66 9.96 4.13
C GLU A 208 2.40 9.11 4.33
N LEU A 209 1.89 8.48 3.26
CA LEU A 209 0.69 7.64 3.31
C LEU A 209 0.95 6.30 4.02
N SER A 210 2.14 5.74 3.91
CA SER A 210 2.52 4.49 4.58
C SER A 210 2.66 4.65 6.10
N GLY A 211 2.88 5.89 6.60
CA GLY A 211 2.97 6.23 8.01
C GLY A 211 1.63 6.56 8.69
N LEU A 212 0.59 6.85 7.90
CA LEU A 212 -0.73 7.27 8.41
C LEU A 212 -1.61 6.09 8.81
N THR A 213 -1.22 5.33 9.82
CA THR A 213 -2.20 4.54 10.57
C THR A 213 -2.69 5.37 11.75
N ASP A 214 -3.99 5.68 11.77
CA ASP A 214 -4.71 6.42 12.83
C ASP A 214 -4.38 5.98 14.27
N GLU A 215 -3.95 4.74 14.43
CA GLU A 215 -3.64 4.14 15.72
C GLU A 215 -2.24 4.48 16.25
N THR A 216 -1.32 4.93 15.39
CA THR A 216 0.08 5.15 15.79
C THR A 216 0.29 6.55 16.37
N ILE A 217 -0.47 7.54 15.89
CA ILE A 217 -0.28 8.95 16.21
C ILE A 217 -0.91 9.35 17.56
N VAL A 218 -2.00 8.70 17.97
CA VAL A 218 -2.74 9.05 19.21
C VAL A 218 -2.75 7.88 20.20
N LYS A 219 -1.60 7.28 20.47
CA LYS A 219 -1.45 6.23 21.50
C LYS A 219 -1.50 6.76 22.95
N THR A 220 -1.59 8.06 23.17
CA THR A 220 -1.65 8.62 24.52
C THR A 220 -3.09 8.88 24.93
N ARG A 221 -3.45 8.37 26.11
CA ARG A 221 -4.70 8.64 26.86
C ARG A 221 -4.78 10.12 27.33
N THR A 222 -4.51 11.08 26.44
CA THR A 222 -4.42 12.51 26.80
C THR A 222 -5.77 13.21 26.83
N GLY A 223 -6.86 12.56 26.39
CA GLY A 223 -8.16 13.22 26.24
C GLY A 223 -8.18 14.27 25.10
N PHE A 224 -7.19 14.28 24.21
CA PHE A 224 -7.09 15.24 23.12
C PHE A 224 -8.32 15.24 22.21
N ARG A 225 -8.85 14.06 21.89
CA ARG A 225 -10.06 13.91 21.05
C ARG A 225 -11.35 14.41 21.73
N ASP A 226 -11.31 14.60 23.04
CA ASP A 226 -12.46 15.11 23.81
C ASP A 226 -12.44 16.64 23.91
N THR A 227 -11.38 17.31 23.45
CA THR A 227 -11.25 18.77 23.48
C THR A 227 -12.24 19.45 22.55
N ARG A 228 -12.62 20.68 22.91
CA ARG A 228 -13.54 21.48 22.10
C ARG A 228 -12.94 21.87 20.76
N ILE A 229 -11.65 22.18 20.73
CA ILE A 229 -10.93 22.48 19.49
C ILE A 229 -10.97 21.29 18.53
N TRP A 230 -10.66 20.07 18.98
CA TRP A 230 -10.70 18.88 18.13
C TRP A 230 -12.09 18.63 17.54
N ASN A 231 -13.12 18.76 18.35
CA ASN A 231 -14.51 18.55 17.92
C ASN A 231 -15.01 19.60 16.94
N LYS A 232 -14.37 20.78 16.90
CA LYS A 232 -14.70 21.89 16.00
C LYS A 232 -14.04 21.78 14.63
N LEU A 233 -12.97 21.00 14.50
CA LEU A 233 -12.26 20.82 13.25
C LEU A 233 -13.08 20.03 12.22
N PHE A 234 -12.99 20.44 10.97
CA PHE A 234 -13.46 19.67 9.84
C PHE A 234 -12.58 18.42 9.61
N PRO A 235 -13.07 17.37 8.91
CA PRO A 235 -12.29 16.15 8.66
C PRO A 235 -10.90 16.43 8.08
N PHE A 236 -10.77 17.23 7.02
CA PHE A 236 -9.49 17.57 6.40
C PHE A 236 -8.53 18.29 7.36
N GLN A 237 -9.03 19.15 8.26
CA GLN A 237 -8.22 19.80 9.28
C GLN A 237 -7.72 18.80 10.33
N LYS A 238 -8.54 17.82 10.71
CA LYS A 238 -8.12 16.74 11.61
C LYS A 238 -6.97 15.94 11.02
N ASP A 239 -7.05 15.62 9.73
CA ASP A 239 -5.97 14.93 9.00
C ASP A 239 -4.71 15.80 8.96
N GLY A 240 -4.84 17.11 8.69
CA GLY A 240 -3.76 18.08 8.75
C GLY A 240 -3.09 18.17 10.12
N VAL A 241 -3.86 18.19 11.19
CA VAL A 241 -3.35 18.21 12.58
C VAL A 241 -2.60 16.93 12.92
N LEU A 242 -3.15 15.76 12.59
CA LEU A 242 -2.49 14.48 12.83
C LEU A 242 -1.17 14.39 12.04
N GLY A 243 -1.18 14.79 10.77
CA GLY A 243 0.04 14.85 9.96
C GLY A 243 1.07 15.85 10.50
N ALA A 244 0.63 17.01 11.02
CA ALA A 244 1.53 17.98 11.64
C ALA A 244 2.20 17.42 12.90
N ILE A 245 1.43 16.75 13.77
CA ILE A 245 1.95 16.12 14.99
C ILE A 245 2.98 15.03 14.63
N ASP A 246 2.68 14.15 13.68
CA ASP A 246 3.60 13.11 13.23
C ASP A 246 4.91 13.71 12.70
N LYS A 247 4.83 14.74 11.87
CA LYS A 247 6.02 15.43 11.34
C LYS A 247 6.85 16.12 12.41
N ILE A 248 6.21 16.74 13.39
CA ILE A 248 6.92 17.37 14.52
C ILE A 248 7.65 16.30 15.32
N GLU A 249 7.02 15.17 15.64
CA GLU A 249 7.64 14.06 16.39
C GLU A 249 8.79 13.42 15.59
N LYS A 250 8.66 13.28 14.28
CA LYS A 250 9.62 12.57 13.42
C LYS A 250 10.78 13.47 12.97
N TYR A 251 10.49 14.74 12.65
CA TYR A 251 11.44 15.66 12.01
C TYR A 251 11.75 16.90 12.85
N GLY A 252 11.12 17.07 14.02
CA GLY A 252 11.29 18.25 14.88
C GLY A 252 10.57 19.49 14.38
N GLY A 253 9.76 19.42 13.33
CA GLY A 253 9.01 20.56 12.81
C GLY A 253 8.19 20.25 11.57
N CYS A 254 7.25 21.13 11.25
CA CYS A 254 6.44 21.04 10.03
C CYS A 254 5.98 22.43 9.53
N ILE A 255 5.46 22.48 8.31
CA ILE A 255 4.79 23.66 7.72
C ILE A 255 3.35 23.27 7.39
N ILE A 256 2.38 24.04 7.93
CA ILE A 256 0.96 23.95 7.57
C ILE A 256 0.71 24.97 6.46
N ALA A 257 0.52 24.50 5.23
CA ALA A 257 0.48 25.33 4.02
C ALA A 257 -0.91 25.43 3.36
N ASP A 258 -1.98 25.20 4.10
CA ASP A 258 -3.35 25.28 3.58
C ASP A 258 -3.68 26.67 3.01
N SER A 259 -4.63 26.71 2.09
CA SER A 259 -5.04 27.97 1.45
C SER A 259 -5.59 28.98 2.48
N VAL A 260 -5.52 30.25 2.15
CA VAL A 260 -6.06 31.34 3.00
C VAL A 260 -7.54 31.14 3.23
N GLY A 261 -7.97 31.26 4.50
CA GLY A 261 -9.39 31.11 4.88
C GLY A 261 -9.81 29.70 5.29
N LEU A 262 -8.95 28.69 5.14
CA LEU A 262 -9.26 27.29 5.53
C LEU A 262 -9.09 26.99 7.03
N GLY A 263 -8.82 28.01 7.86
CA GLY A 263 -8.82 27.86 9.31
C GLY A 263 -7.51 27.34 9.90
N LYS A 264 -6.35 27.61 9.29
CA LYS A 264 -5.01 27.23 9.80
C LYS A 264 -4.79 27.58 11.29
N THR A 265 -5.39 28.66 11.78
CA THR A 265 -5.30 29.03 13.19
C THR A 265 -5.91 27.95 14.09
N PHE A 266 -7.03 27.34 13.69
CA PHE A 266 -7.64 26.26 14.45
C PHE A 266 -6.82 24.97 14.40
N GLU A 267 -6.20 24.66 13.28
CA GLU A 267 -5.27 23.53 13.17
C GLU A 267 -4.05 23.74 14.09
N ALA A 268 -3.45 24.92 14.05
CA ALA A 268 -2.35 25.27 14.94
C ALA A 268 -2.75 25.21 16.42
N LEU A 269 -3.94 25.72 16.78
CA LEU A 269 -4.47 25.62 18.15
C LEU A 269 -4.69 24.15 18.58
N ALA A 270 -5.11 23.29 17.67
CA ALA A 270 -5.25 21.87 17.99
C ALA A 270 -3.87 21.20 18.22
N VAL A 271 -2.86 21.52 17.41
CA VAL A 271 -1.48 21.07 17.63
C VAL A 271 -0.96 21.58 18.98
N ILE A 272 -1.15 22.88 19.28
CA ILE A 272 -0.77 23.47 20.57
C ILE A 272 -1.43 22.69 21.70
N LYS A 273 -2.74 22.42 21.60
CA LYS A 273 -3.49 21.71 22.65
C LYS A 273 -3.01 20.29 22.88
N TYR A 274 -2.62 19.60 21.82
CA TYR A 274 -2.01 18.28 21.92
C TYR A 274 -0.76 18.30 22.79
N TYR A 275 0.17 19.23 22.56
CA TYR A 275 1.41 19.36 23.33
C TYR A 275 1.15 19.86 24.78
N GLU A 276 0.25 20.81 24.99
CA GLU A 276 -0.14 21.25 26.34
C GLU A 276 -0.70 20.10 27.21
N LEU A 277 -1.49 19.18 26.63
CA LEU A 277 -2.00 18.02 27.35
C LEU A 277 -0.90 17.01 27.71
N ARG A 278 0.27 17.13 27.10
CA ARG A 278 1.50 16.39 27.46
C ARG A 278 2.39 17.14 28.46
N ASN A 279 1.95 18.29 28.94
CA ASN A 279 2.69 19.21 29.79
C ASN A 279 3.90 19.87 29.11
N ASP A 280 3.89 19.96 27.78
CA ASP A 280 4.89 20.72 27.07
C ASP A 280 4.54 22.21 27.11
N ARG A 281 5.55 23.08 27.25
CA ARG A 281 5.39 24.53 27.14
C ARG A 281 5.37 24.95 25.69
N VAL A 282 4.42 25.82 25.33
CA VAL A 282 4.25 26.28 23.95
C VAL A 282 4.40 27.80 23.88
N LEU A 283 5.18 28.25 22.93
CA LEU A 283 5.38 29.67 22.60
C LEU A 283 4.91 29.96 21.19
N VAL A 284 4.00 30.91 21.05
CA VAL A 284 3.51 31.41 19.75
C VAL A 284 4.26 32.69 19.37
N LEU A 285 4.93 32.66 18.22
CA LEU A 285 5.59 33.84 17.64
C LEU A 285 4.75 34.38 16.49
N CYS A 286 4.32 35.62 16.57
CA CYS A 286 3.49 36.23 15.53
C CYS A 286 3.84 37.70 15.28
N PRO A 287 3.44 38.28 14.13
CA PRO A 287 3.48 39.72 13.92
C PRO A 287 2.59 40.46 14.93
N LYS A 288 3.03 41.66 15.35
CA LYS A 288 2.29 42.49 16.34
C LYS A 288 0.80 42.66 16.02
N LYS A 289 0.47 42.78 14.72
CA LYS A 289 -0.95 42.94 14.27
C LYS A 289 -1.81 41.70 14.51
N LEU A 290 -1.20 40.51 14.65
CA LEU A 290 -1.93 39.25 14.85
C LEU A 290 -1.92 38.78 16.31
N ARG A 291 -1.27 39.50 17.22
CA ARG A 291 -1.15 39.12 18.62
C ARG A 291 -2.49 38.89 19.27
N GLU A 292 -3.46 39.83 19.09
CA GLU A 292 -4.79 39.73 19.67
C GLU A 292 -5.54 38.47 19.20
N ASN A 293 -5.33 38.05 17.93
CA ASN A 293 -5.96 36.85 17.38
C ASN A 293 -5.48 35.56 18.08
N TRP A 294 -4.34 35.59 18.73
CA TRP A 294 -3.78 34.45 19.48
C TRP A 294 -4.08 34.58 20.98
N THR A 295 -3.91 35.76 21.56
CA THR A 295 -4.12 35.98 23.01
C THR A 295 -5.58 35.82 23.45
N ILE A 296 -6.53 35.97 22.53
CA ILE A 296 -7.97 35.75 22.83
C ILE A 296 -8.27 34.38 23.41
N TYR A 297 -7.54 33.31 22.97
CA TYR A 297 -7.80 31.94 23.39
C TYR A 297 -7.19 31.60 24.76
N THR A 298 -6.23 32.38 25.23
CA THR A 298 -5.62 32.21 26.57
C THR A 298 -6.33 33.07 27.63
N GLN A 299 -7.22 33.99 27.21
CA GLN A 299 -7.91 34.94 28.10
C GLN A 299 -9.36 34.52 28.32
N ASN A 300 -9.92 34.99 29.44
CA ASN A 300 -11.33 34.85 29.74
C ASN A 300 -12.15 35.95 29.01
N ASP A 301 -12.15 35.91 27.68
CA ASP A 301 -12.87 36.83 26.80
C ASP A 301 -14.19 36.17 26.33
N ARG A 302 -15.26 36.94 26.22
CA ARG A 302 -16.55 36.46 25.72
C ARG A 302 -16.49 35.96 24.29
N ARG A 303 -15.51 36.43 23.50
CA ARG A 303 -15.27 36.00 22.12
C ARG A 303 -14.53 34.67 22.04
N ASN A 304 -14.00 34.19 23.16
CA ASN A 304 -13.26 32.91 23.21
C ASN A 304 -14.20 31.71 23.18
N GLU A 305 -14.48 31.21 22.02
CA GLU A 305 -15.32 30.01 21.81
C GLU A 305 -14.68 28.71 22.27
N LEU A 306 -13.36 28.72 22.56
CA LEU A 306 -12.57 27.60 23.05
C LEU A 306 -12.21 27.73 24.53
N ALA A 307 -12.87 28.57 25.30
CA ALA A 307 -12.59 28.82 26.71
C ALA A 307 -12.58 27.54 27.57
N ALA A 308 -13.38 26.51 27.18
CA ALA A 308 -13.41 25.22 27.87
C ALA A 308 -12.12 24.43 27.78
N ASP A 309 -11.32 24.65 26.74
CA ASP A 309 -10.05 23.94 26.52
C ASP A 309 -8.90 24.53 27.34
N ARG A 310 -9.07 25.72 27.91
CA ARG A 310 -8.11 26.37 28.85
C ARG A 310 -6.69 26.36 28.28
N PHE A 311 -6.48 27.09 27.18
CA PHE A 311 -5.15 27.26 26.60
C PHE A 311 -4.22 28.05 27.53
N ASN A 312 -2.94 27.63 27.59
CA ASN A 312 -1.93 28.21 28.47
C ASN A 312 -0.58 28.44 27.76
N TYR A 313 -0.62 28.82 26.48
CA TYR A 313 0.57 29.18 25.73
C TYR A 313 0.90 30.66 25.86
N ASP A 314 2.18 30.99 25.67
CA ASP A 314 2.67 32.36 25.63
C ASP A 314 2.70 32.92 24.21
N VAL A 315 2.51 34.24 24.06
CA VAL A 315 2.52 34.92 22.75
C VAL A 315 3.53 36.03 22.74
N LEU A 316 4.55 35.93 21.88
CA LEU A 316 5.54 36.97 21.64
C LEU A 316 5.48 37.50 20.21
N ASN A 317 5.95 38.73 20.01
CA ASN A 317 6.13 39.22 18.64
C ASN A 317 7.51 38.79 18.12
N HIS A 318 7.64 38.58 16.80
CA HIS A 318 8.92 38.24 16.17
C HIS A 318 10.07 39.19 16.54
N THR A 319 9.76 40.49 16.68
CA THR A 319 10.73 41.54 17.04
C THR A 319 11.16 41.48 18.50
N ASP A 320 10.47 40.75 19.34
CA ASP A 320 10.79 40.66 20.77
C ASP A 320 11.94 39.68 21.01
N LEU A 321 12.20 38.75 20.10
CA LEU A 321 13.30 37.78 20.16
C LEU A 321 14.71 38.42 20.06
N SER A 322 14.80 39.64 19.52
CA SER A 322 16.07 40.40 19.41
C SER A 322 16.33 41.31 20.59
N ARG A 323 15.48 41.29 21.62
CA ARG A 323 15.62 42.16 22.79
C ARG A 323 16.29 41.45 23.95
N GLU A 324 17.36 42.02 24.50
CA GLU A 324 18.08 41.48 25.67
C GLU A 324 17.33 41.70 27.00
N GLY A 325 16.20 42.42 26.99
CA GLY A 325 15.39 42.70 28.19
C GLY A 325 14.16 43.56 27.91
N GLY A 326 13.33 43.77 28.92
CA GLY A 326 12.06 44.47 28.83
C GLY A 326 10.85 43.56 28.93
N THR A 327 9.68 44.07 28.62
CA THR A 327 8.39 43.31 28.64
C THR A 327 7.77 43.26 27.26
N SER A 328 7.18 42.12 26.91
CA SER A 328 6.33 41.95 25.74
C SER A 328 4.93 41.56 26.23
N GLY A 329 4.04 42.55 26.37
CA GLY A 329 2.80 42.34 27.09
C GLY A 329 3.08 42.06 28.57
N ASP A 330 2.56 40.95 29.08
CA ASP A 330 2.75 40.52 30.47
C ASP A 330 4.02 39.65 30.66
N ILE A 331 4.74 39.34 29.58
CA ILE A 331 5.91 38.48 29.61
C ILE A 331 7.17 39.31 29.82
N ASN A 332 7.94 38.99 30.85
CA ASN A 332 9.27 39.54 31.08
C ASN A 332 10.29 38.81 30.22
N LEU A 333 10.88 39.45 29.22
CA LEU A 333 11.83 38.85 28.30
C LEU A 333 13.13 38.35 28.95
N ALA A 334 13.50 38.91 30.11
CA ALA A 334 14.65 38.44 30.89
C ALA A 334 14.45 37.07 31.57
N THR A 335 13.19 36.55 31.59
CA THR A 335 12.85 35.26 32.18
C THR A 335 12.45 34.19 31.16
N VAL A 336 12.54 34.54 29.88
CA VAL A 336 12.30 33.59 28.78
C VAL A 336 13.63 32.92 28.43
N GLU A 337 13.85 31.71 28.92
CA GLU A 337 14.99 30.85 28.57
C GLU A 337 14.65 30.00 27.33
#